data_2a7fd65feb5e154fb9b51dbb5d7432ff
#
_entry.id   2a7fd65feb5e154fb9b51dbb5d7432ff
#
_cell.length_a   1.000
_cell.length_b   1.000
_cell.length_c   1.000
_cell.angle_alpha   90.00
_cell.angle_beta   90.00
_cell.angle_gamma   90.00
#
_symmetry.space_group_name_H-M   'P 1'
#
loop_
_entity.id
_entity.type
_entity.pdbx_description
1 polymer ?
#
loop_
_entity_poly.entity_id
_entity_poly.type
_entity_poly.pdbx_seq_one_letter_code
_entity_poly.pdbx_strand_id
1 'polypeptide(L)'
;MKYVKKILLIVLVFFIGILMFTKVDIHATTSTGGATYDITSSAISKSLGYGIHFKQDIAVTNLTQQQVVSVLDIPSEAGILVVPFTNMTGGRWAFTTVKRSIEIFESLNPGYKVVCAINGGAFDINSNYNFNKQCTGPFCYEGNYYRTTLGSGMWSGSYGFKNDGTSGKQLVSNSIDGQFTRTDYLVLAIYDEAGEITKELKVEALNTEPEDNTSSVYYGFFNEIHNYVPFNFDGIDGATSVLIDGSLVLPNTEDDFYGAGTVSKENFTGEVGENKFVITSKNQQVIDALKEGTRIRVQYEATGAFKDIDYVFGGGQIVLQNGEATSNVDQAASDTHPRTAIGVKEDGSYVFVVVDGRNSDIGRVGVGGARLSAVMKAYGCVEAYNLDGGGSSTVVIREGDDFNIMNVPSDGSPRSDGDCLLVAVKEPTVNIEVKEATNRTITCSAEIKDDGGFNIDSITLVAGTSKATVENGLATLAGLSQKTEYELTYAINTKSGKQLNTFYSQKVHTDVTEHKLKELSFEEKDDSFVFELSYQDRGKVTTLNNCKLVVNGQEFDLIDGTATVPKSEVGNYIFETIIKYECDSYEGMVPKEVKNFHTTLIQAIDAIESDYLDFLERMFG
;
A
#
# COMPACT_ATOMS: atom_id res chain seq x y z
N MET A 1 45.30 -25.36 14.22
CA MET A 1 45.28 -23.92 14.55
C MET A 1 44.74 -23.01 13.44
N LYS A 2 44.92 -23.26 12.15
CA LYS A 2 44.37 -22.40 11.06
C LYS A 2 42.83 -22.47 10.89
N TYR A 3 42.22 -23.61 11.19
CA TYR A 3 40.74 -23.78 11.08
C TYR A 3 39.96 -23.16 12.25
N VAL A 4 40.53 -23.17 13.46
CA VAL A 4 39.91 -22.57 14.64
C VAL A 4 39.85 -21.03 14.52
N LYS A 5 40.87 -20.40 13.92
CA LYS A 5 40.85 -18.94 13.67
C LYS A 5 39.83 -18.52 12.60
N LYS A 6 39.54 -19.38 11.58
CA LYS A 6 38.51 -19.08 10.57
C LYS A 6 37.08 -19.22 11.15
N ILE A 7 36.86 -20.21 12.02
CA ILE A 7 35.54 -20.38 12.70
C ILE A 7 35.30 -19.25 13.69
N LEU A 8 36.33 -18.80 14.42
CA LEU A 8 36.20 -17.68 15.36
C LEU A 8 35.93 -16.34 14.61
N LEU A 9 36.50 -16.17 13.43
CA LEU A 9 36.27 -14.97 12.60
C LEU A 9 34.87 -14.95 11.99
N ILE A 10 34.33 -16.11 11.59
CA ILE A 10 32.97 -16.23 11.06
C ILE A 10 31.94 -16.03 12.18
N VAL A 11 32.20 -16.55 13.37
CA VAL A 11 31.32 -16.35 14.54
C VAL A 11 31.38 -14.88 14.99
N LEU A 12 32.54 -14.23 14.93
CA LEU A 12 32.68 -12.80 15.26
C LEU A 12 32.00 -11.90 14.23
N VAL A 13 32.04 -12.23 12.95
CA VAL A 13 31.33 -11.50 11.88
C VAL A 13 29.82 -11.73 11.98
N PHE A 14 29.37 -12.92 12.37
CA PHE A 14 27.95 -13.19 12.65
C PHE A 14 27.47 -12.46 13.92
N PHE A 15 28.29 -12.33 14.96
CA PHE A 15 27.94 -11.55 16.16
C PHE A 15 28.00 -10.04 15.96
N ILE A 16 28.88 -9.54 15.08
CA ILE A 16 28.93 -8.10 14.73
C ILE A 16 27.76 -7.74 13.78
N GLY A 17 27.28 -8.69 12.95
CA GLY A 17 26.08 -8.50 12.11
C GLY A 17 24.76 -8.47 12.92
N ILE A 18 24.73 -9.07 14.12
CA ILE A 18 23.57 -9.04 15.04
C ILE A 18 23.62 -7.80 15.96
N LEU A 19 24.73 -7.06 16.01
CA LEU A 19 24.92 -5.86 16.84
C LEU A 19 24.79 -4.54 16.08
N MET A 20 24.17 -4.53 14.88
CA MET A 20 23.51 -3.31 14.40
C MET A 20 22.18 -3.17 15.13
N PHE A 21 22.27 -2.90 16.42
CA PHE A 21 21.15 -2.31 17.13
C PHE A 21 20.82 -1.00 16.44
N THR A 22 19.66 -0.96 15.80
CA THR A 22 18.96 0.29 15.57
C THR A 22 19.07 1.13 16.84
N LYS A 23 19.52 2.37 16.73
CA LYS A 23 19.42 3.34 17.81
C LYS A 23 18.01 3.19 18.39
N VAL A 24 17.92 2.70 19.61
CA VAL A 24 16.70 2.83 20.39
C VAL A 24 16.62 4.32 20.69
N ASP A 25 15.80 5.04 19.94
CA ASP A 25 15.40 6.37 20.35
C ASP A 25 14.61 6.15 21.65
N ILE A 26 15.25 6.40 22.77
CA ILE A 26 14.60 6.41 24.07
C ILE A 26 13.69 7.65 24.02
N HIS A 27 12.43 7.44 23.66
CA HIS A 27 11.45 8.49 23.77
C HIS A 27 11.29 8.88 25.23
N ALA A 28 11.31 10.17 25.47
CA ALA A 28 11.12 10.70 26.82
C ALA A 28 9.78 10.21 27.39
N THR A 29 9.76 9.88 28.66
CA THR A 29 8.55 9.56 29.41
C THR A 29 7.49 10.63 29.16
N THR A 30 6.34 10.24 28.61
CA THR A 30 5.20 11.15 28.46
C THR A 30 4.22 10.92 29.61
N SER A 31 3.73 12.00 30.20
CA SER A 31 2.73 11.94 31.27
C SER A 31 1.47 12.67 30.83
N THR A 32 0.34 12.01 30.98
CA THR A 32 -0.97 12.55 30.63
C THR A 32 -1.98 12.06 31.66
N GLY A 33 -2.67 12.97 32.35
CA GLY A 33 -3.64 12.58 33.39
C GLY A 33 -3.05 11.72 34.52
N GLY A 34 -1.76 11.91 34.87
CA GLY A 34 -1.06 11.10 35.88
C GLY A 34 -0.60 9.71 35.38
N ALA A 35 -0.88 9.34 34.15
CA ALA A 35 -0.38 8.13 33.52
C ALA A 35 0.95 8.39 32.79
N THR A 36 1.85 7.42 32.82
CA THR A 36 3.13 7.47 32.09
C THR A 36 3.19 6.34 31.06
N TYR A 37 3.94 6.58 29.99
CA TYR A 37 4.20 5.62 28.95
C TYR A 37 5.67 5.67 28.54
N ASP A 38 6.38 4.59 28.78
CA ASP A 38 7.80 4.46 28.51
C ASP A 38 8.04 3.31 27.55
N ILE A 39 8.68 3.58 26.42
CA ILE A 39 9.06 2.54 25.45
C ILE A 39 10.37 1.91 25.90
N THR A 40 10.36 0.63 26.24
CA THR A 40 11.54 -0.09 26.71
C THR A 40 12.33 -0.74 25.59
N SER A 41 11.66 -1.16 24.51
CA SER A 41 12.30 -1.71 23.31
C SER A 41 11.31 -1.76 22.15
N SER A 42 11.83 -1.77 20.92
CA SER A 42 11.08 -2.07 19.71
C SER A 42 11.38 -3.51 19.27
N ALA A 43 10.35 -4.34 19.18
CA ALA A 43 10.46 -5.73 18.72
C ALA A 43 10.50 -5.82 17.19
N ILE A 44 9.75 -4.96 16.50
CA ILE A 44 9.61 -4.93 15.05
C ILE A 44 9.64 -3.48 14.58
N SER A 45 10.33 -3.24 13.46
CA SER A 45 10.25 -1.98 12.73
C SER A 45 10.36 -2.27 11.23
N LYS A 46 9.33 -1.92 10.46
CA LYS A 46 9.23 -2.21 9.02
C LYS A 46 8.75 -1.00 8.24
N SER A 47 9.36 -0.72 7.10
CA SER A 47 8.79 0.15 6.09
C SER A 47 7.80 -0.67 5.25
N LEU A 48 6.59 -0.14 5.07
CA LEU A 48 5.52 -0.79 4.31
C LEU A 48 5.35 -0.21 2.90
N GLY A 49 6.26 0.67 2.46
CA GLY A 49 6.12 1.43 1.23
C GLY A 49 5.39 2.75 1.44
N TYR A 50 5.49 3.66 0.46
CA TYR A 50 4.84 4.98 0.46
C TYR A 50 5.09 5.83 1.72
N GLY A 51 6.21 5.62 2.41
CA GLY A 51 6.53 6.29 3.68
C GLY A 51 5.74 5.78 4.89
N ILE A 52 4.89 4.78 4.72
CA ILE A 52 4.14 4.16 5.81
C ILE A 52 5.07 3.24 6.60
N HIS A 53 5.04 3.39 7.91
CA HIS A 53 5.88 2.62 8.83
C HIS A 53 5.04 1.83 9.84
N PHE A 54 5.42 0.58 10.05
CA PHE A 54 4.92 -0.27 11.13
C PHE A 54 5.98 -0.46 12.21
N LYS A 55 5.58 -0.31 13.47
CA LYS A 55 6.39 -0.65 14.65
C LYS A 55 5.60 -1.52 15.59
N GLN A 56 6.29 -2.39 16.29
CA GLN A 56 5.75 -3.08 17.46
C GLN A 56 6.68 -2.83 18.62
N ASP A 57 6.22 -2.05 19.58
CA ASP A 57 6.98 -1.60 20.74
C ASP A 57 6.56 -2.37 21.99
N ILE A 58 7.54 -2.67 22.85
CA ILE A 58 7.31 -3.19 24.18
C ILE A 58 7.42 -2.00 25.14
N ALA A 59 6.36 -1.75 25.86
CA ALA A 59 6.23 -0.55 26.66
C ALA A 59 5.79 -0.87 28.08
N VAL A 60 6.15 0.00 29.01
CA VAL A 60 5.78 -0.07 30.41
C VAL A 60 4.98 1.16 30.77
N THR A 61 3.86 0.96 31.46
CA THR A 61 3.08 2.03 32.05
C THR A 61 3.46 2.21 33.53
N ASN A 62 2.98 3.27 34.17
CA ASN A 62 3.23 3.58 35.58
C ASN A 62 2.81 2.46 36.56
N LEU A 63 2.13 1.42 36.11
CA LEU A 63 1.80 0.23 36.91
C LEU A 63 2.81 -0.92 36.73
N THR A 64 3.96 -0.66 36.17
CA THR A 64 5.02 -1.66 35.95
C THR A 64 4.59 -2.88 35.13
N GLN A 65 3.51 -2.75 34.35
CA GLN A 65 2.98 -3.83 33.53
C GLN A 65 3.46 -3.66 32.09
N GLN A 66 4.03 -4.73 31.56
CA GLN A 66 4.48 -4.75 30.19
C GLN A 66 3.27 -4.71 29.23
N GLN A 67 3.42 -3.97 28.13
CA GLN A 67 2.44 -3.85 27.06
C GLN A 67 3.13 -4.16 25.73
N VAL A 68 2.38 -4.67 24.79
CA VAL A 68 2.80 -4.73 23.38
C VAL A 68 1.90 -3.81 22.57
N VAL A 69 2.52 -2.88 21.90
CA VAL A 69 1.83 -1.81 21.17
C VAL A 69 2.26 -1.83 19.71
N SER A 70 1.31 -2.11 18.84
CA SER A 70 1.48 -2.04 17.39
C SER A 70 1.11 -0.64 16.91
N VAL A 71 1.98 -0.02 16.14
CA VAL A 71 1.85 1.36 15.68
C VAL A 71 2.05 1.43 14.19
N LEU A 72 1.13 2.07 13.50
CA LEU A 72 1.23 2.46 12.10
C LEU A 72 1.41 3.97 12.04
N ASP A 73 2.48 4.42 11.45
CA ASP A 73 2.77 5.83 11.16
C ASP A 73 2.52 6.08 9.68
N ILE A 74 1.54 6.93 9.35
CA ILE A 74 1.00 7.10 8.02
C ILE A 74 1.17 8.57 7.62
N PRO A 75 2.06 8.88 6.65
CA PRO A 75 2.31 10.27 6.28
C PRO A 75 1.08 10.91 5.61
N SER A 76 0.94 12.22 5.79
CA SER A 76 -0.08 13.03 5.14
C SER A 76 0.32 13.31 3.69
N GLU A 77 0.05 12.36 2.80
CA GLU A 77 0.29 12.49 1.35
C GLU A 77 -1.00 12.26 0.56
N ALA A 78 -1.16 13.01 -0.51
CA ALA A 78 -2.39 13.02 -1.32
C ALA A 78 -2.78 11.63 -1.85
N GLY A 79 -1.81 10.84 -2.31
CA GLY A 79 -2.04 9.50 -2.87
C GLY A 79 -2.26 8.41 -1.83
N ILE A 80 -2.17 8.71 -0.52
CA ILE A 80 -2.47 7.76 0.55
C ILE A 80 -3.88 8.02 1.07
N LEU A 81 -4.76 7.05 0.94
CA LEU A 81 -6.15 7.14 1.37
C LEU A 81 -6.34 6.41 2.70
N VAL A 82 -7.01 7.06 3.64
CA VAL A 82 -7.60 6.40 4.81
C VAL A 82 -9.08 6.20 4.50
N VAL A 83 -9.54 4.95 4.54
CA VAL A 83 -10.89 4.59 4.09
C VAL A 83 -11.60 3.80 5.18
N PRO A 84 -12.70 4.30 5.77
CA PRO A 84 -13.58 3.45 6.54
C PRO A 84 -14.30 2.50 5.57
N PHE A 85 -14.27 1.22 5.88
CA PHE A 85 -14.84 0.19 5.03
C PHE A 85 -15.72 -0.76 5.84
N THR A 86 -16.87 -1.09 5.28
CA THR A 86 -17.77 -2.10 5.80
C THR A 86 -18.17 -3.06 4.70
N ASN A 87 -18.37 -4.32 5.06
CA ASN A 87 -18.85 -5.31 4.12
C ASN A 87 -20.36 -5.22 3.96
N MET A 88 -20.82 -4.77 2.80
CA MET A 88 -22.24 -4.71 2.40
C MET A 88 -22.58 -5.74 1.33
N THR A 89 -21.80 -6.80 1.23
CA THR A 89 -22.03 -7.90 0.29
C THR A 89 -23.44 -8.48 0.47
N GLY A 90 -24.18 -8.58 -0.61
CA GLY A 90 -25.56 -9.05 -0.58
C GLY A 90 -26.56 -8.02 -0.06
N GLY A 91 -26.22 -6.72 -0.09
CA GLY A 91 -27.11 -5.60 0.24
C GLY A 91 -27.44 -5.47 1.72
N ARG A 92 -26.62 -6.08 2.58
CA ARG A 92 -26.75 -6.02 4.03
C ARG A 92 -25.39 -5.82 4.67
N TRP A 93 -25.35 -5.13 5.79
CA TRP A 93 -24.18 -5.08 6.64
C TRP A 93 -23.83 -6.50 7.09
N ALA A 94 -22.58 -6.88 6.89
CA ALA A 94 -22.11 -8.18 7.31
C ALA A 94 -20.82 -8.04 8.11
N PHE A 95 -20.76 -8.79 9.21
CA PHE A 95 -19.52 -8.88 9.96
C PHE A 95 -18.44 -9.57 9.13
N THR A 96 -17.26 -8.98 9.13
CA THR A 96 -16.13 -9.57 8.47
C THR A 96 -14.82 -9.24 9.20
N THR A 97 -13.81 -10.09 9.06
CA THR A 97 -12.50 -9.80 9.63
C THR A 97 -11.81 -8.70 8.85
N VAL A 98 -10.92 -7.93 9.50
CA VAL A 98 -10.15 -6.88 8.85
C VAL A 98 -9.43 -7.39 7.59
N LYS A 99 -8.81 -8.57 7.66
CA LYS A 99 -8.15 -9.19 6.50
C LYS A 99 -9.13 -9.42 5.34
N ARG A 100 -10.32 -9.95 5.61
CA ARG A 100 -11.33 -10.19 4.58
C ARG A 100 -11.89 -8.89 4.01
N SER A 101 -12.02 -7.85 4.82
CA SER A 101 -12.41 -6.52 4.34
C SER A 101 -11.42 -5.95 3.33
N ILE A 102 -10.11 -6.15 3.56
CA ILE A 102 -9.06 -5.75 2.61
C ILE A 102 -9.26 -6.44 1.25
N GLU A 103 -9.45 -7.76 1.26
CA GLU A 103 -9.64 -8.55 0.03
C GLU A 103 -10.89 -8.08 -0.75
N ILE A 104 -11.99 -7.81 -0.05
CA ILE A 104 -13.23 -7.30 -0.66
C ILE A 104 -12.99 -5.90 -1.23
N PHE A 105 -12.37 -5.00 -0.47
CA PHE A 105 -12.09 -3.64 -0.93
C PHE A 105 -11.25 -3.64 -2.21
N GLU A 106 -10.17 -4.42 -2.27
CA GLU A 106 -9.32 -4.51 -3.45
C GLU A 106 -10.03 -5.12 -4.66
N SER A 107 -10.95 -6.07 -4.42
CA SER A 107 -11.75 -6.65 -5.51
C SER A 107 -12.74 -5.66 -6.12
N LEU A 108 -13.28 -4.76 -5.30
CA LEU A 108 -14.22 -3.71 -5.72
C LEU A 108 -13.53 -2.48 -6.31
N ASN A 109 -12.27 -2.26 -5.96
CA ASN A 109 -11.50 -1.07 -6.34
C ASN A 109 -10.21 -1.45 -7.10
N PRO A 110 -10.31 -1.91 -8.35
CA PRO A 110 -9.15 -2.29 -9.13
C PRO A 110 -8.13 -1.14 -9.26
N GLY A 111 -6.85 -1.44 -8.99
CA GLY A 111 -5.77 -0.45 -9.02
C GLY A 111 -5.43 0.16 -7.65
N TYR A 112 -6.28 -0.06 -6.65
CA TYR A 112 -5.92 0.25 -5.27
C TYR A 112 -5.27 -0.95 -4.58
N LYS A 113 -4.28 -0.69 -3.73
CA LYS A 113 -3.68 -1.65 -2.82
C LYS A 113 -3.78 -1.15 -1.38
N VAL A 114 -4.27 -1.99 -0.50
CA VAL A 114 -4.27 -1.71 0.94
C VAL A 114 -2.90 -2.06 1.50
N VAL A 115 -2.27 -1.09 2.16
CA VAL A 115 -0.94 -1.24 2.76
C VAL A 115 -1.04 -1.79 4.18
N CYS A 116 -2.02 -1.30 4.94
CA CYS A 116 -2.30 -1.73 6.29
C CYS A 116 -3.75 -1.40 6.68
N ALA A 117 -4.21 -1.99 7.76
CA ALA A 117 -5.57 -1.78 8.27
C ALA A 117 -5.67 -2.05 9.77
N ILE A 118 -6.71 -1.46 10.40
CA ILE A 118 -7.14 -1.76 11.77
C ILE A 118 -8.64 -1.98 11.80
N ASN A 119 -9.17 -2.60 12.88
CA ASN A 119 -10.61 -2.61 13.12
C ASN A 119 -11.15 -1.19 13.31
N GLY A 120 -12.42 -1.01 13.06
CA GLY A 120 -13.10 0.27 13.15
C GLY A 120 -13.81 0.53 14.48
N GLY A 121 -14.98 1.13 14.40
CA GLY A 121 -15.79 1.50 15.54
C GLY A 121 -16.60 0.36 16.17
N ALA A 122 -17.37 0.68 17.18
CA ALA A 122 -18.31 -0.26 17.78
C ALA A 122 -19.44 -0.61 16.80
N PHE A 123 -20.02 -1.80 16.95
CA PHE A 123 -21.06 -2.31 16.07
C PHE A 123 -22.18 -3.01 16.86
N ASP A 124 -23.35 -3.08 16.25
CA ASP A 124 -24.54 -3.66 16.86
C ASP A 124 -24.67 -5.16 16.53
N ILE A 125 -24.65 -5.99 17.55
CA ILE A 125 -24.83 -7.45 17.43
C ILE A 125 -26.25 -7.91 17.80
N ASN A 126 -27.06 -7.03 18.38
CA ASN A 126 -28.30 -7.41 19.06
C ASN A 126 -29.56 -6.84 18.40
N SER A 127 -29.42 -6.01 17.36
CA SER A 127 -30.58 -5.45 16.68
C SER A 127 -31.42 -6.54 15.99
N ASN A 128 -32.70 -6.54 16.23
CA ASN A 128 -33.67 -7.41 15.58
C ASN A 128 -34.06 -6.94 14.17
N TYR A 129 -33.57 -5.77 13.74
CA TYR A 129 -33.90 -5.18 12.45
C TYR A 129 -33.01 -5.73 11.35
N ASN A 130 -33.44 -5.57 10.09
CA ASN A 130 -32.71 -6.01 8.91
C ASN A 130 -31.31 -5.36 8.74
N PHE A 131 -31.04 -4.29 9.49
CA PHE A 131 -29.78 -3.57 9.54
C PHE A 131 -28.92 -3.91 10.77
N ASN A 132 -29.16 -5.04 11.42
CA ASN A 132 -28.23 -5.52 12.44
C ASN A 132 -26.84 -5.70 11.84
N LYS A 133 -25.81 -5.72 12.68
CA LYS A 133 -24.39 -5.79 12.28
C LYS A 133 -23.82 -4.49 11.72
N GLN A 134 -24.55 -3.40 11.79
CA GLN A 134 -24.04 -2.08 11.43
C GLN A 134 -23.08 -1.55 12.50
N CYS A 135 -22.19 -0.65 12.08
CA CYS A 135 -21.49 0.22 13.02
C CYS A 135 -22.51 1.05 13.82
N THR A 136 -22.21 1.36 15.09
CA THR A 136 -23.12 2.11 15.96
C THR A 136 -23.17 3.60 15.65
N GLY A 137 -22.16 4.14 14.98
CA GLY A 137 -22.08 5.54 14.56
C GLY A 137 -22.53 5.77 13.11
N PRO A 138 -22.35 6.99 12.61
CA PRO A 138 -22.58 7.31 11.21
C PRO A 138 -21.57 6.58 10.33
N PHE A 139 -21.95 6.37 9.09
CA PHE A 139 -21.04 5.81 8.10
C PHE A 139 -21.24 6.52 6.75
N CYS A 140 -20.17 7.15 6.27
CA CYS A 140 -20.12 7.81 4.97
C CYS A 140 -18.91 7.31 4.20
N TYR A 141 -19.11 6.94 2.95
CA TYR A 141 -18.08 6.49 2.04
C TYR A 141 -18.18 7.26 0.73
N GLU A 142 -17.13 7.98 0.36
CA GLU A 142 -17.09 8.83 -0.84
C GLU A 142 -18.26 9.82 -0.93
N GLY A 143 -18.56 10.51 0.19
CA GLY A 143 -19.66 11.45 0.28
C GLY A 143 -21.05 10.81 0.41
N ASN A 144 -21.17 9.49 0.30
CA ASN A 144 -22.42 8.77 0.40
C ASN A 144 -22.67 8.32 1.84
N TYR A 145 -23.74 8.78 2.45
CA TYR A 145 -24.14 8.40 3.81
C TYR A 145 -25.02 7.17 3.80
N TYR A 146 -24.58 6.15 4.52
CA TYR A 146 -25.34 4.90 4.73
C TYR A 146 -26.00 4.85 6.09
N ARG A 147 -25.50 5.65 7.03
CA ARG A 147 -26.05 5.81 8.36
C ARG A 147 -25.71 7.20 8.90
N THR A 148 -26.67 7.79 9.64
CA THR A 148 -26.49 9.09 10.29
C THR A 148 -25.94 8.92 11.71
N THR A 149 -25.50 10.04 12.31
CA THR A 149 -25.07 10.11 13.71
C THR A 149 -26.20 9.68 14.63
N LEU A 150 -25.92 8.76 15.55
CA LEU A 150 -26.83 8.45 16.66
C LEU A 150 -26.87 9.60 17.66
N GLY A 151 -27.93 9.66 18.49
CA GLY A 151 -28.08 10.65 19.54
C GLY A 151 -26.95 10.72 20.56
N SER A 152 -27.15 11.42 21.66
CA SER A 152 -26.13 11.63 22.69
C SER A 152 -25.77 10.35 23.45
N GLY A 153 -24.54 9.91 23.45
CA GLY A 153 -24.03 8.77 24.21
C GLY A 153 -22.55 8.55 24.05
N MET A 154 -21.98 7.65 24.84
CA MET A 154 -20.55 7.36 24.82
C MET A 154 -20.05 6.83 23.46
N TRP A 155 -20.94 6.27 22.65
CA TRP A 155 -20.65 5.75 21.31
C TRP A 155 -21.16 6.65 20.19
N SER A 156 -21.51 7.90 20.50
CA SER A 156 -21.99 8.88 19.53
C SER A 156 -20.87 9.68 18.87
N GLY A 157 -19.62 9.38 19.19
CA GLY A 157 -18.47 9.96 18.55
C GLY A 157 -18.45 9.63 17.06
N SER A 158 -18.23 10.64 16.24
CA SER A 158 -18.13 10.50 14.80
C SER A 158 -16.91 11.24 14.33
N TYR A 159 -16.15 10.61 13.45
CA TYR A 159 -14.89 11.12 12.93
C TYR A 159 -14.92 11.06 11.42
N GLY A 160 -14.39 12.09 10.79
CA GLY A 160 -14.37 12.16 9.35
C GLY A 160 -13.10 12.77 8.80
N PHE A 161 -12.81 12.50 7.53
CA PHE A 161 -11.67 13.03 6.82
C PHE A 161 -11.97 13.26 5.34
N LYS A 162 -11.19 14.17 4.77
CA LYS A 162 -11.09 14.36 3.31
C LYS A 162 -9.86 13.67 2.75
N ASN A 163 -9.96 13.24 1.52
CA ASN A 163 -8.83 12.76 0.73
C ASN A 163 -8.63 13.67 -0.51
N ASP A 164 -8.77 14.99 -0.34
CA ASP A 164 -8.70 15.96 -1.44
C ASP A 164 -7.28 16.21 -1.98
N GLY A 165 -6.30 15.65 -1.31
CA GLY A 165 -4.92 15.71 -1.75
C GLY A 165 -4.22 17.07 -1.66
N THR A 166 -4.93 18.11 -1.25
CA THR A 166 -4.42 19.50 -1.35
C THR A 166 -3.89 20.06 -0.03
N SER A 167 -4.43 19.66 1.11
CA SER A 167 -4.18 20.33 2.39
C SER A 167 -3.73 19.43 3.53
N GLY A 168 -3.40 18.19 3.23
CA GLY A 168 -3.18 17.19 4.26
C GLY A 168 -4.52 16.70 4.83
N LYS A 169 -4.51 15.47 5.32
CA LYS A 169 -5.70 14.84 5.88
C LYS A 169 -5.97 15.46 7.24
N GLN A 170 -7.16 15.99 7.41
CA GLN A 170 -7.64 16.45 8.70
C GLN A 170 -8.67 15.47 9.22
N LEU A 171 -8.40 14.91 10.39
CA LEU A 171 -9.40 14.17 11.13
C LEU A 171 -10.27 15.18 11.87
N VAL A 172 -11.56 15.22 11.55
CA VAL A 172 -12.54 16.07 12.19
C VAL A 172 -13.48 15.26 13.06
N SER A 173 -14.04 15.89 14.06
CA SER A 173 -14.96 15.25 15.00
C SER A 173 -16.23 16.08 15.14
N ASN A 174 -17.35 15.42 15.46
CA ASN A 174 -18.58 16.08 15.85
C ASN A 174 -18.60 16.52 17.32
N SER A 175 -17.46 16.50 18.01
CA SER A 175 -17.36 16.97 19.38
C SER A 175 -17.19 18.48 19.46
N ILE A 176 -17.99 19.11 20.31
CA ILE A 176 -17.83 20.50 20.75
C ILE A 176 -17.64 20.48 22.27
N ASP A 177 -16.53 20.99 22.77
CA ASP A 177 -16.20 21.02 24.21
C ASP A 177 -16.34 19.65 24.90
N GLY A 178 -15.95 18.58 24.22
CA GLY A 178 -16.03 17.20 24.73
C GLY A 178 -17.44 16.60 24.71
N GLN A 179 -18.41 17.30 24.16
CA GLN A 179 -19.76 16.80 23.94
C GLN A 179 -19.97 16.53 22.46
N PHE A 180 -20.52 15.36 22.13
CA PHE A 180 -20.88 15.03 20.76
C PHE A 180 -22.16 15.73 20.35
N THR A 181 -22.14 16.38 19.20
CA THR A 181 -23.29 17.06 18.62
C THR A 181 -23.68 16.41 17.30
N ARG A 182 -24.98 16.40 17.02
CA ARG A 182 -25.44 15.97 15.72
C ARG A 182 -25.11 17.03 14.67
N THR A 183 -24.47 16.62 13.61
CA THR A 183 -24.02 17.49 12.52
C THR A 183 -24.64 17.13 11.17
N ASP A 184 -25.60 16.22 11.16
CA ASP A 184 -26.28 15.71 9.98
C ASP A 184 -27.76 15.51 10.20
N TYR A 185 -28.57 15.76 9.19
CA TYR A 185 -29.99 15.48 9.15
C TYR A 185 -30.50 15.48 7.71
N LEU A 186 -31.77 15.04 7.52
CA LEU A 186 -32.44 15.11 6.25
C LEU A 186 -33.58 16.12 6.33
N VAL A 187 -33.75 16.88 5.25
CA VAL A 187 -34.91 17.76 5.06
C VAL A 187 -35.95 17.04 4.21
N LEU A 188 -37.13 16.86 4.76
CA LEU A 188 -38.29 16.29 4.08
C LEU A 188 -39.17 17.43 3.55
N ALA A 189 -39.15 17.68 2.26
CA ALA A 189 -40.02 18.63 1.58
C ALA A 189 -41.29 17.92 1.11
N ILE A 190 -42.45 18.54 1.38
CA ILE A 190 -43.79 18.11 0.98
C ILE A 190 -44.26 19.02 -0.15
N TYR A 191 -44.76 18.44 -1.23
CA TYR A 191 -45.24 19.18 -2.40
C TYR A 191 -46.76 19.14 -2.54
N ASP A 192 -47.33 20.22 -3.05
CA ASP A 192 -48.73 20.24 -3.50
C ASP A 192 -48.89 19.70 -4.93
N GLU A 193 -50.12 19.74 -5.45
CA GLU A 193 -50.43 19.29 -6.82
C GLU A 193 -49.75 20.15 -7.89
N ALA A 194 -49.45 21.42 -7.60
CA ALA A 194 -48.78 22.35 -8.50
C ALA A 194 -47.26 22.13 -8.54
N GLY A 195 -46.72 21.35 -7.58
CA GLY A 195 -45.30 21.11 -7.46
C GLY A 195 -44.54 22.13 -6.62
N GLU A 196 -45.29 22.92 -5.83
CA GLU A 196 -44.69 23.86 -4.87
C GLU A 196 -44.50 23.22 -3.52
N ILE A 197 -43.40 23.57 -2.81
CA ILE A 197 -43.12 23.09 -1.45
C ILE A 197 -44.12 23.76 -0.49
N THR A 198 -44.94 22.97 0.16
CA THR A 198 -45.90 23.43 1.14
C THR A 198 -45.42 23.33 2.58
N LYS A 199 -44.46 22.43 2.82
CA LYS A 199 -43.90 22.18 4.14
C LYS A 199 -42.51 21.56 4.04
N GLU A 200 -41.64 21.97 4.95
CA GLU A 200 -40.34 21.30 5.19
C GLU A 200 -40.32 20.79 6.63
N LEU A 201 -39.88 19.57 6.80
CA LEU A 201 -39.77 18.88 8.07
C LEU A 201 -38.39 18.28 8.19
N LYS A 202 -37.93 18.10 9.43
CA LYS A 202 -36.65 17.41 9.70
C LYS A 202 -36.89 15.92 9.84
N VAL A 203 -35.98 15.14 9.23
CA VAL A 203 -35.82 13.70 9.46
C VAL A 203 -34.42 13.49 10.02
N GLU A 204 -34.36 12.88 11.18
CA GLU A 204 -33.13 12.88 11.97
C GLU A 204 -32.18 11.73 11.63
N ALA A 205 -32.67 10.64 11.06
CA ALA A 205 -31.91 9.44 10.94
C ALA A 205 -31.98 8.80 9.55
N LEU A 206 -30.95 8.06 9.21
CA LEU A 206 -30.83 7.25 8.01
C LEU A 206 -30.41 5.83 8.41
N ASN A 207 -31.21 4.83 8.02
CA ASN A 207 -31.01 3.42 8.36
C ASN A 207 -30.76 3.17 9.87
N THR A 208 -31.43 3.95 10.71
CA THR A 208 -31.34 3.90 12.18
C THR A 208 -32.71 4.02 12.78
N GLU A 209 -32.99 3.32 13.87
CA GLU A 209 -34.27 3.43 14.58
C GLU A 209 -34.51 4.87 15.07
N PRO A 210 -35.71 5.47 14.82
CA PRO A 210 -36.01 6.78 15.32
C PRO A 210 -36.20 6.77 16.85
N GLU A 211 -35.60 7.76 17.50
CA GLU A 211 -35.86 8.09 18.90
C GLU A 211 -37.26 8.72 19.05
N ASP A 212 -37.69 8.98 20.29
CA ASP A 212 -38.96 9.67 20.57
C ASP A 212 -39.02 11.03 19.86
N ASN A 213 -40.10 11.28 19.16
CA ASN A 213 -40.34 12.50 18.39
C ASN A 213 -39.37 12.75 17.25
N THR A 214 -38.72 11.70 16.73
CA THR A 214 -37.83 11.75 15.55
C THR A 214 -38.34 10.86 14.43
N SER A 215 -37.65 10.93 13.28
CA SER A 215 -37.99 10.20 12.08
C SER A 215 -36.73 9.63 11.43
N SER A 216 -36.90 8.56 10.67
CA SER A 216 -35.78 7.91 9.94
C SER A 216 -36.20 7.51 8.53
N VAL A 217 -35.25 7.55 7.60
CA VAL A 217 -35.38 6.96 6.26
C VAL A 217 -34.64 5.62 6.22
N TYR A 218 -35.31 4.60 5.69
CA TYR A 218 -34.71 3.30 5.44
C TYR A 218 -34.72 2.99 3.95
N TYR A 219 -33.54 2.58 3.42
CA TYR A 219 -33.37 2.16 2.04
C TYR A 219 -32.38 0.98 1.97
N GLY A 220 -32.45 0.22 0.88
CA GLY A 220 -31.54 -0.88 0.65
C GLY A 220 -30.21 -0.42 0.04
N PHE A 221 -29.34 -1.39 -0.20
CA PHE A 221 -28.00 -1.18 -0.71
C PHE A 221 -27.83 -1.86 -2.07
N PHE A 222 -26.79 -1.48 -2.79
CA PHE A 222 -26.34 -2.18 -3.98
C PHE A 222 -25.25 -3.19 -3.60
N ASN A 223 -25.28 -4.36 -4.24
CA ASN A 223 -24.23 -5.36 -4.04
C ASN A 223 -22.97 -5.05 -4.89
N GLU A 224 -21.96 -5.91 -4.78
CA GLU A 224 -20.66 -5.81 -5.47
C GLU A 224 -20.74 -5.65 -6.99
N ILE A 225 -21.84 -6.07 -7.60
CA ILE A 225 -22.10 -5.96 -9.05
C ILE A 225 -23.16 -4.89 -9.36
N HIS A 226 -23.33 -3.94 -8.46
CA HIS A 226 -24.27 -2.81 -8.56
C HIS A 226 -25.74 -3.21 -8.78
N ASN A 227 -26.14 -4.40 -8.33
CA ASN A 227 -27.54 -4.77 -8.27
C ASN A 227 -28.14 -4.42 -6.91
N TYR A 228 -29.31 -3.81 -6.94
CA TYR A 228 -30.07 -3.53 -5.74
C TYR A 228 -30.49 -4.82 -5.03
N VAL A 229 -30.33 -4.85 -3.71
CA VAL A 229 -30.77 -5.97 -2.88
C VAL A 229 -31.97 -5.56 -2.06
N PRO A 230 -33.16 -6.14 -2.31
CA PRO A 230 -34.35 -5.90 -1.52
C PRO A 230 -34.11 -6.28 -0.04
N PHE A 231 -34.78 -5.54 0.87
CA PHE A 231 -34.78 -5.87 2.29
C PHE A 231 -36.20 -5.92 2.83
N ASN A 232 -36.41 -6.71 3.88
CA ASN A 232 -37.68 -6.69 4.60
C ASN A 232 -37.64 -5.65 5.72
N PHE A 233 -38.64 -4.81 5.75
CA PHE A 233 -38.88 -3.84 6.82
C PHE A 233 -40.01 -4.37 7.74
N ASP A 234 -39.65 -4.78 8.96
CA ASP A 234 -40.55 -5.44 9.89
C ASP A 234 -41.39 -4.44 10.74
N GLY A 235 -41.18 -3.13 10.51
CA GLY A 235 -41.77 -2.05 11.32
C GLY A 235 -40.92 -1.74 12.55
N ILE A 236 -41.29 -0.68 13.24
CA ILE A 236 -40.61 -0.21 14.45
C ILE A 236 -41.70 0.08 15.50
N ASP A 237 -41.52 -0.44 16.72
CA ASP A 237 -42.46 -0.26 17.81
C ASP A 237 -42.66 1.22 18.13
N GLY A 238 -43.95 1.62 18.22
CA GLY A 238 -44.34 2.97 18.51
C GLY A 238 -44.15 3.98 17.38
N ALA A 239 -43.70 3.52 16.18
CA ALA A 239 -43.54 4.38 15.02
C ALA A 239 -44.57 4.07 13.93
N THR A 240 -44.91 5.07 13.14
CA THR A 240 -45.71 4.93 11.91
C THR A 240 -44.75 4.92 10.72
N SER A 241 -44.90 3.95 9.82
CA SER A 241 -44.05 3.78 8.66
C SER A 241 -44.81 3.91 7.36
N VAL A 242 -44.27 4.59 6.39
CA VAL A 242 -44.83 4.75 5.05
C VAL A 242 -43.87 4.25 3.99
N LEU A 243 -44.38 3.58 2.96
CA LEU A 243 -43.63 3.20 1.78
C LEU A 243 -43.67 4.34 0.76
N ILE A 244 -42.51 4.69 0.23
CA ILE A 244 -42.37 5.68 -0.83
C ILE A 244 -42.03 4.93 -2.13
N ASP A 245 -42.86 5.15 -3.16
CA ASP A 245 -42.53 4.80 -4.53
C ASP A 245 -41.72 5.96 -5.12
N GLY A 246 -40.42 5.74 -5.29
CA GLY A 246 -39.48 6.74 -5.73
C GLY A 246 -38.04 6.27 -5.50
N SER A 247 -37.08 6.99 -6.02
CA SER A 247 -35.69 6.64 -5.89
C SER A 247 -34.98 7.49 -4.84
N LEU A 248 -34.11 6.85 -4.05
CA LEU A 248 -33.00 7.49 -3.36
C LEU A 248 -31.82 7.53 -4.31
N VAL A 249 -31.34 8.71 -4.61
CA VAL A 249 -30.10 8.91 -5.37
C VAL A 249 -29.02 9.14 -4.34
N LEU A 250 -28.03 8.22 -4.33
CA LEU A 250 -26.81 8.45 -3.58
C LEU A 250 -26.01 9.54 -4.30
N PRO A 251 -25.44 10.53 -3.59
CA PRO A 251 -24.73 11.62 -4.22
C PRO A 251 -23.58 11.09 -5.08
N ASN A 252 -23.55 11.53 -6.29
CA ASN A 252 -22.45 11.31 -7.22
C ASN A 252 -21.83 12.67 -7.48
N THR A 253 -20.88 13.06 -6.65
CA THR A 253 -19.87 14.12 -6.82
C THR A 253 -20.32 15.57 -7.05
N GLU A 254 -21.50 15.86 -7.56
CA GLU A 254 -21.91 17.25 -7.85
C GLU A 254 -23.31 17.63 -7.33
N ASP A 255 -24.14 16.64 -6.96
CA ASP A 255 -25.49 16.87 -6.47
C ASP A 255 -25.65 16.39 -5.04
N ASP A 256 -26.35 17.18 -4.22
CA ASP A 256 -26.74 16.78 -2.86
C ASP A 256 -27.53 15.47 -2.88
N PHE A 257 -27.25 14.59 -1.90
CA PHE A 257 -28.04 13.38 -1.69
C PHE A 257 -29.53 13.72 -1.56
N TYR A 258 -30.36 13.15 -2.40
CA TYR A 258 -31.78 13.29 -2.32
C TYR A 258 -32.55 12.02 -2.69
N GLY A 259 -33.74 11.85 -2.11
CA GLY A 259 -34.73 10.90 -2.54
C GLY A 259 -36.00 11.62 -2.92
N ALA A 260 -36.66 11.20 -3.96
CA ALA A 260 -37.94 11.78 -4.34
C ALA A 260 -38.94 10.68 -4.69
N GLY A 261 -40.22 10.91 -4.39
CA GLY A 261 -41.26 9.94 -4.69
C GLY A 261 -42.61 10.35 -4.15
N THR A 262 -43.51 9.36 -4.15
CA THR A 262 -44.88 9.51 -3.66
C THR A 262 -45.17 8.46 -2.59
N VAL A 263 -45.82 8.84 -1.52
CA VAL A 263 -46.29 7.91 -0.49
C VAL A 263 -47.28 6.94 -1.14
N SER A 264 -46.90 5.67 -1.21
CA SER A 264 -47.68 4.62 -1.87
C SER A 264 -48.45 3.74 -0.88
N LYS A 265 -48.02 3.69 0.38
CA LYS A 265 -48.69 2.89 1.41
C LYS A 265 -48.41 3.42 2.81
N GLU A 266 -49.44 3.61 3.60
CA GLU A 266 -49.35 3.91 5.03
C GLU A 266 -49.27 2.62 5.86
N ASN A 267 -48.74 2.73 7.09
CA ASN A 267 -48.55 1.60 8.03
C ASN A 267 -47.84 0.40 7.37
N PHE A 268 -46.78 0.69 6.67
CA PHE A 268 -46.08 -0.29 5.84
C PHE A 268 -45.18 -1.21 6.66
N THR A 269 -45.28 -2.50 6.34
CA THR A 269 -44.28 -3.55 6.63
C THR A 269 -44.17 -4.44 5.40
N GLY A 270 -43.00 -5.08 5.18
CA GLY A 270 -42.75 -6.00 4.11
C GLY A 270 -41.51 -5.69 3.30
N GLU A 271 -41.41 -6.30 2.11
CA GLU A 271 -40.27 -6.14 1.25
C GLU A 271 -40.20 -4.76 0.59
N VAL A 272 -39.04 -4.12 0.67
CA VAL A 272 -38.70 -2.87 0.00
C VAL A 272 -37.83 -3.19 -1.19
N GLY A 273 -38.39 -3.05 -2.39
CA GLY A 273 -37.70 -3.30 -3.65
C GLY A 273 -36.92 -2.10 -4.15
N GLU A 274 -36.35 -2.27 -5.35
CA GLU A 274 -35.67 -1.19 -6.06
C GLU A 274 -36.60 -0.02 -6.35
N ASN A 275 -36.09 1.21 -6.30
CA ASN A 275 -36.86 2.44 -6.45
C ASN A 275 -37.93 2.65 -5.39
N LYS A 276 -37.69 2.12 -4.19
CA LYS A 276 -38.53 2.31 -3.02
C LYS A 276 -37.70 2.57 -1.78
N PHE A 277 -38.28 3.31 -0.85
CA PHE A 277 -37.73 3.51 0.48
C PHE A 277 -38.82 3.67 1.51
N VAL A 278 -38.49 3.58 2.79
CA VAL A 278 -39.41 3.71 3.88
C VAL A 278 -39.07 4.94 4.70
N ILE A 279 -40.08 5.76 5.04
CA ILE A 279 -39.95 6.74 6.10
C ILE A 279 -40.72 6.21 7.30
N THR A 280 -40.06 6.12 8.44
CA THR A 280 -40.64 5.72 9.71
C THR A 280 -40.51 6.84 10.73
N SER A 281 -41.55 7.11 11.51
CA SER A 281 -41.59 8.30 12.36
C SER A 281 -42.32 8.05 13.67
N LYS A 282 -41.75 8.60 14.76
CA LYS A 282 -42.38 8.81 16.05
C LYS A 282 -42.77 10.29 16.25
N ASN A 283 -42.53 11.14 15.21
CA ASN A 283 -42.90 12.55 15.20
C ASN A 283 -44.27 12.74 14.53
N GLN A 284 -45.26 13.21 15.30
CA GLN A 284 -46.63 13.37 14.83
C GLN A 284 -46.76 14.33 13.63
N GLN A 285 -45.93 15.37 13.57
CA GLN A 285 -45.99 16.32 12.45
C GLN A 285 -45.56 15.69 11.12
N VAL A 286 -44.60 14.74 11.17
CA VAL A 286 -44.17 13.97 10.00
C VAL A 286 -45.23 12.94 9.62
N ILE A 287 -45.78 12.23 10.59
CA ILE A 287 -46.85 11.25 10.39
C ILE A 287 -48.08 11.89 9.72
N ASP A 288 -48.48 13.07 10.20
CA ASP A 288 -49.65 13.78 9.65
C ASP A 288 -49.42 14.30 8.23
N ALA A 289 -48.16 14.58 7.88
CA ALA A 289 -47.77 15.06 6.56
C ALA A 289 -47.63 13.95 5.51
N LEU A 290 -47.37 12.71 5.91
CA LEU A 290 -47.09 11.59 5.01
C LEU A 290 -48.37 10.73 4.79
N LYS A 291 -49.31 11.23 4.00
CA LYS A 291 -50.50 10.49 3.58
C LYS A 291 -50.32 9.89 2.18
N GLU A 292 -51.03 8.79 1.91
CA GLU A 292 -51.01 8.16 0.59
C GLU A 292 -51.31 9.20 -0.51
N GLY A 293 -50.49 9.20 -1.58
CA GLY A 293 -50.52 10.18 -2.64
C GLY A 293 -49.67 11.44 -2.41
N THR A 294 -49.16 11.66 -1.19
CA THR A 294 -48.29 12.83 -0.92
C THR A 294 -46.97 12.71 -1.69
N ARG A 295 -46.63 13.76 -2.44
CA ARG A 295 -45.33 13.88 -3.13
C ARG A 295 -44.30 14.46 -2.20
N ILE A 296 -43.11 13.87 -2.17
CA ILE A 296 -42.03 14.25 -1.25
C ILE A 296 -40.70 14.32 -1.94
N ARG A 297 -39.78 15.07 -1.32
CA ARG A 297 -38.33 14.99 -1.52
C ARG A 297 -37.64 14.92 -0.17
N VAL A 298 -36.67 14.06 -0.05
CA VAL A 298 -35.77 13.99 1.11
C VAL A 298 -34.40 14.40 0.65
N GLN A 299 -33.80 15.39 1.29
CA GLN A 299 -32.46 15.89 0.99
C GLN A 299 -31.59 15.74 2.22
N TYR A 300 -30.38 15.20 2.02
CA TYR A 300 -29.38 15.09 3.09
C TYR A 300 -28.66 16.43 3.26
N GLU A 301 -28.49 16.84 4.52
CA GLU A 301 -27.66 18.00 4.88
C GLU A 301 -26.61 17.61 5.92
N ALA A 302 -25.32 17.68 5.52
CA ALA A 302 -24.22 17.66 6.46
C ALA A 302 -23.88 19.08 6.89
N THR A 303 -23.73 19.29 8.19
CA THR A 303 -23.47 20.61 8.78
C THR A 303 -22.24 20.57 9.68
N GLY A 304 -21.76 21.75 10.08
CA GLY A 304 -20.64 21.85 11.02
C GLY A 304 -19.35 21.20 10.49
N ALA A 305 -18.72 20.37 11.32
CA ALA A 305 -17.44 19.75 11.02
C ALA A 305 -17.50 18.75 9.85
N PHE A 306 -18.67 18.20 9.52
CA PHE A 306 -18.83 17.19 8.48
C PHE A 306 -19.26 17.77 7.12
N LYS A 307 -19.44 19.07 7.04
CA LYS A 307 -19.69 19.72 5.76
C LYS A 307 -18.51 19.47 4.82
N ASP A 308 -18.80 18.97 3.64
CA ASP A 308 -17.80 18.64 2.62
C ASP A 308 -16.78 17.56 3.05
N ILE A 309 -17.14 16.60 3.89
CA ILE A 309 -16.33 15.45 4.29
C ILE A 309 -16.70 14.23 3.45
N ASP A 310 -15.68 13.54 2.91
CA ASP A 310 -15.88 12.38 2.02
C ASP A 310 -16.11 11.08 2.79
N TYR A 311 -15.45 10.94 3.95
CA TYR A 311 -15.48 9.73 4.75
C TYR A 311 -15.81 10.05 6.20
N VAL A 312 -16.85 9.42 6.74
CA VAL A 312 -17.26 9.53 8.15
C VAL A 312 -17.46 8.14 8.72
N PHE A 313 -17.00 7.92 9.92
CA PHE A 313 -17.23 6.68 10.65
C PHE A 313 -17.54 6.94 12.13
N GLY A 314 -18.23 5.99 12.75
CA GLY A 314 -18.48 6.01 14.18
C GLY A 314 -17.26 5.57 14.97
N GLY A 315 -17.10 6.14 16.15
CA GLY A 315 -16.02 5.80 17.06
C GLY A 315 -16.44 5.86 18.51
N GLY A 316 -15.47 5.70 19.38
CA GLY A 316 -15.65 5.86 20.82
C GLY A 316 -15.33 7.28 21.28
N GLN A 317 -14.57 7.38 22.36
CA GLN A 317 -14.28 8.65 23.01
C GLN A 317 -13.08 9.34 22.40
N ILE A 318 -13.08 10.67 22.50
CA ILE A 318 -11.86 11.48 22.33
C ILE A 318 -10.95 11.20 23.52
N VAL A 319 -9.75 10.71 23.27
CA VAL A 319 -8.76 10.45 24.35
C VAL A 319 -7.71 11.53 24.44
N LEU A 320 -7.47 12.26 23.35
CA LEU A 320 -6.52 13.36 23.28
C LEU A 320 -7.09 14.49 22.42
N GLN A 321 -7.01 15.73 22.89
CA GLN A 321 -7.41 16.92 22.15
C GLN A 321 -6.41 18.05 22.41
N ASN A 322 -5.95 18.72 21.37
CA ASN A 322 -4.92 19.77 21.46
C ASN A 322 -3.66 19.33 22.24
N GLY A 323 -3.27 18.08 22.12
CA GLY A 323 -2.12 17.49 22.80
C GLY A 323 -2.35 17.17 24.28
N GLU A 324 -3.56 17.36 24.81
CA GLU A 324 -3.89 17.06 26.20
C GLU A 324 -5.00 16.00 26.31
N ALA A 325 -4.96 15.21 27.40
CA ALA A 325 -5.99 14.23 27.68
C ALA A 325 -7.33 14.91 27.97
N THR A 326 -8.39 14.38 27.39
CA THR A 326 -9.75 14.91 27.62
C THR A 326 -10.28 14.49 29.00
N SER A 327 -11.22 15.25 29.53
CA SER A 327 -11.84 14.97 30.84
C SER A 327 -12.71 13.69 30.84
N ASN A 328 -13.12 13.21 29.67
CA ASN A 328 -13.99 12.03 29.50
C ASN A 328 -13.21 10.72 29.34
N VAL A 329 -11.90 10.78 29.36
CA VAL A 329 -11.00 9.63 29.16
C VAL A 329 -11.26 8.51 30.17
N ASP A 330 -11.57 8.85 31.41
CA ASP A 330 -11.73 7.84 32.48
C ASP A 330 -13.09 7.14 32.46
N GLN A 331 -14.14 7.80 31.96
CA GLN A 331 -15.48 7.21 31.95
C GLN A 331 -15.64 6.07 30.94
N ALA A 332 -14.89 6.14 29.86
CA ALA A 332 -15.05 5.25 28.73
C ALA A 332 -14.11 4.07 28.71
N ALA A 333 -13.06 4.11 29.49
CA ALA A 333 -11.97 3.15 29.43
C ALA A 333 -11.32 2.96 30.79
N SER A 334 -12.12 2.90 31.88
CA SER A 334 -11.59 2.63 33.22
C SER A 334 -10.90 1.28 33.30
N ASP A 335 -11.37 0.30 32.51
CA ASP A 335 -10.86 -1.05 32.55
C ASP A 335 -9.70 -1.26 31.60
N THR A 336 -8.77 -2.10 32.04
CA THR A 336 -7.59 -2.50 31.30
C THR A 336 -7.95 -3.55 30.24
N HIS A 337 -8.00 -3.13 28.98
CA HIS A 337 -8.37 -3.99 27.85
C HIS A 337 -7.45 -3.77 26.66
N PRO A 338 -7.45 -4.67 25.64
CA PRO A 338 -6.95 -4.34 24.32
C PRO A 338 -7.64 -3.07 23.80
N ARG A 339 -6.89 -2.23 23.13
CA ARG A 339 -7.40 -0.96 22.60
C ARG A 339 -6.98 -0.76 21.16
N THR A 340 -7.85 -0.13 20.41
CA THR A 340 -7.56 0.39 19.07
C THR A 340 -7.83 1.88 19.10
N ALA A 341 -6.92 2.66 18.54
CA ALA A 341 -7.05 4.12 18.48
C ALA A 341 -6.49 4.67 17.16
N ILE A 342 -7.07 5.77 16.72
CA ILE A 342 -6.57 6.60 15.64
C ILE A 342 -6.17 7.96 16.20
N GLY A 343 -5.08 8.54 15.71
CA GLY A 343 -4.64 9.88 16.07
C GLY A 343 -4.06 10.64 14.90
N VAL A 344 -3.89 11.94 15.09
CA VAL A 344 -3.30 12.86 14.12
C VAL A 344 -2.18 13.63 14.79
N LYS A 345 -1.04 13.75 14.10
CA LYS A 345 0.09 14.62 14.49
C LYS A 345 -0.14 16.04 13.98
N GLU A 346 0.67 16.98 14.49
CA GLU A 346 0.61 18.38 14.08
C GLU A 346 0.83 18.60 12.57
N ASP A 347 1.63 17.73 11.93
CA ASP A 347 1.90 17.75 10.49
C ASP A 347 0.78 17.10 9.64
N GLY A 348 -0.31 16.66 10.25
CA GLY A 348 -1.42 15.98 9.60
C GLY A 348 -1.20 14.47 9.35
N SER A 349 -0.05 13.92 9.74
CA SER A 349 0.19 12.47 9.65
C SER A 349 -0.71 11.71 10.61
N TYR A 350 -1.22 10.53 10.17
CA TYR A 350 -2.03 9.66 11.02
C TYR A 350 -1.16 8.67 11.79
N VAL A 351 -1.64 8.34 12.97
CA VAL A 351 -1.08 7.27 13.80
C VAL A 351 -2.21 6.32 14.18
N PHE A 352 -2.09 5.06 13.75
CA PHE A 352 -3.00 4.01 14.22
C PHE A 352 -2.27 3.18 15.28
N VAL A 353 -2.97 2.91 16.36
CA VAL A 353 -2.41 2.18 17.50
C VAL A 353 -3.32 1.01 17.86
N VAL A 354 -2.73 -0.16 18.02
CA VAL A 354 -3.38 -1.33 18.62
C VAL A 354 -2.55 -1.79 19.81
N VAL A 355 -3.14 -1.75 21.00
CA VAL A 355 -2.57 -2.25 22.25
C VAL A 355 -3.12 -3.63 22.51
N ASP A 356 -2.25 -4.62 22.63
CA ASP A 356 -2.63 -5.98 23.04
C ASP A 356 -3.13 -5.99 24.50
N GLY A 357 -3.96 -6.95 24.85
CA GLY A 357 -4.45 -7.03 26.22
C GLY A 357 -5.08 -8.36 26.59
N ARG A 358 -5.58 -8.45 27.85
CA ARG A 358 -6.23 -9.64 28.42
C ARG A 358 -5.36 -10.89 28.49
N ASN A 359 -4.04 -10.73 28.35
CA ASN A 359 -3.09 -11.84 28.42
C ASN A 359 -1.85 -11.42 29.23
N SER A 360 -2.02 -11.35 30.54
CA SER A 360 -0.97 -10.94 31.47
C SER A 360 0.21 -11.91 31.53
N ASP A 361 -0.03 -13.20 31.25
CA ASP A 361 0.99 -14.25 31.34
C ASP A 361 2.14 -14.05 30.34
N ILE A 362 1.84 -13.39 29.23
CA ILE A 362 2.82 -13.05 28.19
C ILE A 362 3.08 -11.53 28.06
N GLY A 363 2.78 -10.77 29.12
CA GLY A 363 3.05 -9.34 29.15
C GLY A 363 2.13 -8.48 28.25
N ARG A 364 0.92 -8.95 27.94
CA ARG A 364 -0.09 -8.25 27.15
C ARG A 364 -1.30 -7.96 28.02
N VAL A 365 -1.20 -6.92 28.84
CA VAL A 365 -2.25 -6.63 29.83
C VAL A 365 -3.36 -5.78 29.26
N GLY A 366 -3.02 -4.78 28.45
CA GLY A 366 -3.94 -3.78 27.94
C GLY A 366 -3.85 -2.45 28.71
N VAL A 367 -4.61 -1.46 28.27
CA VAL A 367 -4.61 -0.11 28.88
C VAL A 367 -6.03 0.41 29.07
N GLY A 368 -6.19 1.29 30.07
CA GLY A 368 -7.36 2.14 30.26
C GLY A 368 -7.20 3.50 29.54
N GLY A 369 -8.22 4.36 29.61
CA GLY A 369 -8.28 5.59 28.82
C GLY A 369 -7.15 6.59 29.06
N ALA A 370 -6.81 6.89 30.32
CA ALA A 370 -5.73 7.83 30.65
C ALA A 370 -4.36 7.32 30.14
N ARG A 371 -4.15 6.00 30.13
CA ARG A 371 -2.94 5.38 29.58
C ARG A 371 -2.96 5.36 28.05
N LEU A 372 -4.12 5.18 27.43
CA LEU A 372 -4.24 5.29 25.99
C LEU A 372 -3.91 6.71 25.51
N SER A 373 -4.33 7.74 26.24
CA SER A 373 -3.90 9.13 25.96
C SER A 373 -2.38 9.30 26.04
N ALA A 374 -1.74 8.73 27.06
CA ALA A 374 -0.28 8.78 27.19
C ALA A 374 0.42 8.02 26.03
N VAL A 375 -0.12 6.88 25.60
CA VAL A 375 0.35 6.14 24.41
C VAL A 375 0.27 7.01 23.17
N MET A 376 -0.88 7.60 22.88
CA MET A 376 -1.07 8.42 21.67
C MET A 376 -0.17 9.66 21.68
N LYS A 377 -0.03 10.31 22.84
CA LYS A 377 0.89 11.46 23.03
C LYS A 377 2.36 11.07 22.81
N ALA A 378 2.77 9.88 23.28
CA ALA A 378 4.13 9.38 23.07
C ALA A 378 4.48 9.16 21.60
N TYR A 379 3.49 8.86 20.77
CA TYR A 379 3.64 8.76 19.31
C TYR A 379 3.40 10.07 18.56
N GLY A 380 3.32 11.20 19.29
CA GLY A 380 3.29 12.54 18.72
C GLY A 380 1.91 13.03 18.29
N CYS A 381 0.83 12.34 18.70
CA CYS A 381 -0.52 12.77 18.37
C CYS A 381 -0.91 14.04 19.15
N VAL A 382 -1.62 14.94 18.49
CA VAL A 382 -2.29 16.11 19.08
C VAL A 382 -3.79 15.90 19.24
N GLU A 383 -4.37 15.07 18.37
CA GLU A 383 -5.74 14.57 18.46
C GLU A 383 -5.72 13.05 18.47
N ALA A 384 -6.55 12.40 19.29
CA ALA A 384 -6.68 10.96 19.28
C ALA A 384 -8.05 10.47 19.76
N TYR A 385 -8.50 9.37 19.16
CA TYR A 385 -9.82 8.80 19.35
C TYR A 385 -9.73 7.31 19.60
N ASN A 386 -10.44 6.83 20.62
CA ASN A 386 -10.60 5.40 20.88
C ASN A 386 -11.61 4.81 19.89
N LEU A 387 -11.31 3.65 19.34
CA LEU A 387 -12.19 2.84 18.50
C LEU A 387 -12.70 1.64 19.30
N ASP A 388 -13.32 0.65 18.63
CA ASP A 388 -13.67 -0.60 19.29
C ASP A 388 -12.44 -1.35 19.75
N GLY A 389 -12.53 -1.93 20.92
CA GLY A 389 -11.43 -2.58 21.60
C GLY A 389 -11.71 -4.04 21.92
N GLY A 390 -10.98 -4.56 22.91
CA GLY A 390 -11.18 -5.94 23.36
C GLY A 390 -10.86 -6.95 22.28
N GLY A 391 -11.81 -7.85 22.00
CA GLY A 391 -11.64 -8.89 20.97
C GLY A 391 -11.56 -8.38 19.54
N SER A 392 -12.08 -7.18 19.28
CA SER A 392 -12.03 -6.54 17.96
C SER A 392 -10.66 -5.99 17.61
N SER A 393 -9.82 -5.65 18.62
CA SER A 393 -8.50 -5.06 18.40
C SER A 393 -7.66 -5.90 17.45
N THR A 394 -7.46 -5.40 16.24
CA THR A 394 -6.75 -6.08 15.15
C THR A 394 -5.96 -5.07 14.33
N VAL A 395 -4.69 -5.40 14.03
CA VAL A 395 -3.86 -4.67 13.06
C VAL A 395 -3.32 -5.63 12.02
N VAL A 396 -3.44 -5.25 10.77
CA VAL A 396 -3.02 -6.03 9.60
C VAL A 396 -2.06 -5.19 8.78
N ILE A 397 -0.97 -5.81 8.30
CA ILE A 397 -0.05 -5.20 7.34
C ILE A 397 0.08 -6.07 6.10
N ARG A 398 0.40 -5.44 4.97
CA ARG A 398 0.78 -6.13 3.74
C ARG A 398 2.25 -6.55 3.79
N GLU A 399 2.53 -7.79 3.38
CA GLU A 399 3.89 -8.29 3.12
C GLU A 399 3.89 -9.02 1.76
N GLY A 400 4.34 -8.34 0.72
CA GLY A 400 4.18 -8.82 -0.65
C GLY A 400 2.69 -8.88 -1.06
N ASP A 401 2.23 -10.05 -1.47
CA ASP A 401 0.83 -10.29 -1.82
C ASP A 401 -0.01 -10.80 -0.63
N ASP A 402 0.61 -11.05 0.52
CA ASP A 402 -0.06 -11.56 1.72
C ASP A 402 -0.39 -10.46 2.73
N PHE A 403 -1.33 -10.78 3.64
CA PHE A 403 -1.72 -9.94 4.75
C PHE A 403 -1.47 -10.65 6.07
N ASN A 404 -0.68 -10.02 6.95
CA ASN A 404 -0.30 -10.55 8.25
C ASN A 404 -0.94 -9.78 9.39
N ILE A 405 -1.54 -10.50 10.34
CA ILE A 405 -2.05 -9.95 11.58
C ILE A 405 -0.87 -9.80 12.54
N MET A 406 -0.62 -8.59 13.01
CA MET A 406 0.59 -8.26 13.76
C MET A 406 0.39 -8.25 15.27
N ASN A 407 -0.83 -8.14 15.75
CA ASN A 407 -1.14 -8.24 17.18
C ASN A 407 -1.59 -9.65 17.57
N VAL A 408 -1.79 -9.87 18.87
CA VAL A 408 -2.37 -11.12 19.39
C VAL A 408 -3.83 -10.86 19.78
N PRO A 409 -4.80 -11.31 18.96
CA PRO A 409 -6.21 -11.14 19.25
C PRO A 409 -6.58 -11.77 20.60
N SER A 410 -7.26 -11.01 21.47
CA SER A 410 -7.60 -11.48 22.81
C SER A 410 -8.65 -12.61 22.85
N ASP A 411 -9.40 -12.78 21.76
CA ASP A 411 -10.38 -13.87 21.59
C ASP A 411 -9.72 -15.17 21.03
N GLY A 412 -8.39 -15.17 20.83
CA GLY A 412 -7.64 -16.28 20.24
C GLY A 412 -7.64 -16.31 18.71
N SER A 413 -8.53 -15.57 18.08
CA SER A 413 -8.60 -15.36 16.62
C SER A 413 -9.16 -13.96 16.33
N PRO A 414 -8.88 -13.38 15.14
CA PRO A 414 -9.46 -12.11 14.75
C PRO A 414 -10.99 -12.18 14.75
N ARG A 415 -11.61 -11.20 15.38
CA ARG A 415 -13.06 -11.05 15.38
C ARG A 415 -13.54 -10.57 14.01
N SER A 416 -14.76 -10.95 13.66
CA SER A 416 -15.50 -10.30 12.58
C SER A 416 -16.21 -9.09 13.13
N ASP A 417 -15.90 -7.93 12.60
CA ASP A 417 -16.34 -6.60 13.06
C ASP A 417 -17.31 -5.97 12.05
N GLY A 418 -17.98 -4.89 12.45
CA GLY A 418 -18.94 -4.18 11.61
C GLY A 418 -18.27 -3.31 10.56
N ASP A 419 -17.11 -2.75 10.86
CA ASP A 419 -16.31 -1.91 9.97
C ASP A 419 -14.81 -1.99 10.30
N CYS A 420 -14.00 -1.41 9.45
CA CYS A 420 -12.55 -1.28 9.65
C CYS A 420 -12.04 0.02 9.01
N LEU A 421 -10.81 0.41 9.35
CA LEU A 421 -10.09 1.48 8.68
C LEU A 421 -8.96 0.90 7.84
N LEU A 422 -9.01 1.16 6.55
CA LEU A 422 -8.02 0.75 5.56
C LEU A 422 -7.09 1.93 5.24
N VAL A 423 -5.83 1.65 5.03
CA VAL A 423 -4.86 2.58 4.44
C VAL A 423 -4.53 2.07 3.06
N ALA A 424 -5.05 2.73 2.05
CA ALA A 424 -4.95 2.32 0.66
C ALA A 424 -4.15 3.31 -0.18
N VAL A 425 -3.51 2.82 -1.21
CA VAL A 425 -2.83 3.62 -2.23
C VAL A 425 -3.30 3.18 -3.61
N LYS A 426 -3.49 4.12 -4.51
CA LYS A 426 -3.56 3.81 -5.93
C LYS A 426 -2.13 3.82 -6.45
N GLU A 427 -1.62 2.66 -6.86
CA GLU A 427 -0.23 2.60 -7.31
C GLU A 427 -0.03 3.48 -8.55
N PRO A 428 1.00 4.35 -8.56
CA PRO A 428 1.35 5.08 -9.76
C PRO A 428 1.66 4.14 -10.91
N THR A 429 1.14 4.42 -12.08
CA THR A 429 1.46 3.67 -13.28
C THR A 429 2.63 4.33 -13.99
N VAL A 430 3.79 3.69 -13.91
CA VAL A 430 5.03 4.12 -14.57
C VAL A 430 5.45 3.08 -15.58
N ASN A 431 5.60 3.50 -16.84
CA ASN A 431 6.14 2.64 -17.87
C ASN A 431 7.66 2.71 -17.83
N ILE A 432 8.31 1.64 -17.37
CA ILE A 432 9.77 1.53 -17.28
C ILE A 432 10.25 0.50 -18.31
N GLU A 433 11.21 0.91 -19.14
CA GLU A 433 11.80 0.04 -20.15
C GLU A 433 13.34 0.13 -20.08
N VAL A 434 13.99 -1.01 -19.99
CA VAL A 434 15.45 -1.09 -20.09
C VAL A 434 15.87 -0.83 -21.52
N LYS A 435 16.57 0.27 -21.77
CA LYS A 435 17.07 0.67 -23.11
C LYS A 435 18.43 0.07 -23.40
N GLU A 436 19.26 -0.01 -22.37
CA GLU A 436 20.62 -0.54 -22.49
C GLU A 436 21.07 -1.13 -21.15
N ALA A 437 21.74 -2.26 -21.20
CA ALA A 437 22.45 -2.83 -20.06
C ALA A 437 23.90 -3.11 -20.48
N THR A 438 24.85 -2.52 -19.77
CA THR A 438 26.26 -2.80 -19.92
C THR A 438 26.76 -3.63 -18.73
N ASN A 439 28.03 -3.94 -18.70
CA ASN A 439 28.65 -4.62 -17.56
C ASN A 439 28.70 -3.77 -16.27
N ARG A 440 28.37 -2.50 -16.32
CA ARG A 440 28.48 -1.55 -15.18
C ARG A 440 27.31 -0.59 -15.04
N THR A 441 26.42 -0.53 -16.01
CA THR A 441 25.32 0.41 -16.06
C THR A 441 24.04 -0.25 -16.57
N ILE A 442 22.91 0.26 -16.12
CA ILE A 442 21.59 -0.03 -16.69
C ILE A 442 20.93 1.32 -16.98
N THR A 443 20.62 1.57 -18.24
CA THR A 443 19.88 2.76 -18.69
C THR A 443 18.43 2.40 -18.95
N CYS A 444 17.52 3.08 -18.28
CA CYS A 444 16.09 2.89 -18.45
C CYS A 444 15.42 4.16 -18.92
N SER A 445 14.38 4.04 -19.74
CA SER A 445 13.38 5.08 -19.88
C SER A 445 12.30 4.87 -18.83
N ALA A 446 11.73 5.98 -18.32
CA ALA A 446 10.60 5.95 -17.41
C ALA A 446 9.64 7.08 -17.73
N GLU A 447 8.34 6.75 -17.85
CA GLU A 447 7.27 7.68 -18.15
C GLU A 447 6.09 7.46 -17.21
N ILE A 448 5.65 8.51 -16.50
CA ILE A 448 4.49 8.46 -15.64
C ILE A 448 3.24 8.50 -16.52
N LYS A 449 2.37 7.48 -16.40
CA LYS A 449 1.07 7.41 -17.08
C LYS A 449 -0.07 7.85 -16.16
N ASP A 450 0.00 7.50 -14.89
CA ASP A 450 -0.93 7.89 -13.83
C ASP A 450 -0.10 8.09 -12.56
N ASP A 451 -0.24 9.22 -11.89
CA ASP A 451 0.53 9.53 -10.68
C ASP A 451 -0.10 8.93 -9.40
N GLY A 452 -1.24 8.26 -9.51
CA GLY A 452 -1.94 7.66 -8.36
C GLY A 452 -2.43 8.70 -7.33
N GLY A 453 -2.47 9.97 -7.69
CA GLY A 453 -2.82 11.08 -6.79
C GLY A 453 -1.66 11.58 -5.92
N PHE A 454 -0.42 11.11 -6.14
CA PHE A 454 0.74 11.49 -5.31
C PHE A 454 1.35 12.85 -5.66
N ASN A 455 0.89 13.55 -6.67
CA ASN A 455 1.50 14.80 -7.14
C ASN A 455 3.01 14.65 -7.36
N ILE A 456 3.40 13.68 -8.20
CA ILE A 456 4.79 13.32 -8.45
C ILE A 456 5.53 14.47 -9.13
N ASP A 457 6.70 14.83 -8.59
CA ASP A 457 7.65 15.77 -9.19
C ASP A 457 8.64 15.03 -10.10
N SER A 458 9.23 13.94 -9.59
CA SER A 458 10.20 13.13 -10.32
C SER A 458 10.21 11.68 -9.81
N ILE A 459 10.90 10.80 -10.56
CA ILE A 459 11.10 9.41 -10.19
C ILE A 459 12.57 9.15 -10.01
N THR A 460 12.93 8.38 -8.99
CA THR A 460 14.27 7.87 -8.75
C THR A 460 14.29 6.36 -8.93
N LEU A 461 15.01 5.85 -9.92
CA LEU A 461 15.25 4.42 -10.11
C LEU A 461 16.32 3.93 -9.13
N VAL A 462 16.19 2.70 -8.68
CA VAL A 462 17.11 2.07 -7.71
C VAL A 462 17.43 0.65 -8.13
N ALA A 463 18.73 0.29 -8.14
CA ALA A 463 19.18 -1.09 -8.31
C ALA A 463 20.37 -1.34 -7.36
N GLY A 464 20.16 -2.18 -6.33
CA GLY A 464 21.12 -2.35 -5.24
C GLY A 464 21.38 -1.03 -4.51
N THR A 465 22.62 -0.55 -4.51
CA THR A 465 22.99 0.76 -3.92
C THR A 465 22.98 1.91 -4.92
N SER A 466 22.82 1.62 -6.21
CA SER A 466 22.79 2.62 -7.28
C SER A 466 21.44 3.27 -7.36
N LYS A 467 21.42 4.60 -7.48
CA LYS A 467 20.22 5.42 -7.61
C LYS A 467 20.41 6.45 -8.72
N ALA A 468 19.38 6.68 -9.52
CA ALA A 468 19.39 7.69 -10.57
C ALA A 468 18.00 8.31 -10.72
N THR A 469 17.92 9.64 -10.66
CA THR A 469 16.68 10.37 -10.94
C THR A 469 16.45 10.41 -12.46
N VAL A 470 15.19 10.24 -12.85
CA VAL A 470 14.80 10.30 -14.26
C VAL A 470 14.83 11.76 -14.72
N GLU A 471 15.67 12.04 -15.72
CA GLU A 471 15.79 13.34 -16.36
C GLU A 471 15.50 13.19 -17.85
N ASN A 472 14.61 14.01 -18.38
CA ASN A 472 14.18 13.95 -19.79
C ASN A 472 13.71 12.53 -20.21
N GLY A 473 13.05 11.82 -19.29
CA GLY A 473 12.54 10.47 -19.52
C GLY A 473 13.56 9.34 -19.45
N LEU A 474 14.81 9.61 -19.09
CA LEU A 474 15.88 8.63 -18.98
C LEU A 474 16.58 8.69 -17.63
N ALA A 475 17.07 7.53 -17.16
CA ALA A 475 17.94 7.42 -16.00
C ALA A 475 18.99 6.31 -16.23
N THR A 476 20.23 6.56 -15.81
CA THR A 476 21.32 5.57 -15.89
C THR A 476 21.82 5.23 -14.51
N LEU A 477 21.57 3.99 -14.10
CA LEU A 477 22.12 3.39 -12.89
C LEU A 477 23.55 2.96 -13.15
N ALA A 478 24.51 3.44 -12.38
CA ALA A 478 25.94 3.23 -12.59
C ALA A 478 26.64 2.60 -11.38
N GLY A 479 27.86 2.11 -11.57
CA GLY A 479 28.65 1.48 -10.51
C GLY A 479 28.21 0.05 -10.17
N LEU A 480 27.42 -0.56 -11.02
CA LEU A 480 26.91 -1.92 -10.86
C LEU A 480 28.03 -2.96 -11.05
N SER A 481 27.83 -4.15 -10.52
CA SER A 481 28.70 -5.31 -10.76
C SER A 481 28.30 -5.99 -12.06
N GLN A 482 29.29 -6.49 -12.80
CA GLN A 482 29.00 -7.25 -14.01
C GLN A 482 28.36 -8.61 -13.69
N LYS A 483 27.68 -9.18 -14.67
CA LYS A 483 27.02 -10.50 -14.58
C LYS A 483 26.26 -10.65 -13.26
N THR A 484 25.38 -9.68 -12.96
CA THR A 484 24.65 -9.62 -11.70
C THR A 484 23.19 -9.30 -11.96
N GLU A 485 22.30 -10.10 -11.36
CA GLU A 485 20.87 -9.80 -11.30
C GLU A 485 20.62 -8.73 -10.24
N TYR A 486 19.85 -7.73 -10.59
CA TYR A 486 19.38 -6.67 -9.71
C TYR A 486 17.86 -6.63 -9.68
N GLU A 487 17.32 -6.31 -8.54
CA GLU A 487 15.94 -5.89 -8.41
C GLU A 487 15.88 -4.38 -8.71
N LEU A 488 15.30 -4.03 -9.86
CA LEU A 488 15.03 -2.65 -10.25
C LEU A 488 13.73 -2.21 -9.59
N THR A 489 13.82 -1.21 -8.73
CA THR A 489 12.69 -0.57 -8.07
C THR A 489 12.68 0.91 -8.38
N TYR A 490 11.60 1.61 -8.00
CA TYR A 490 11.62 3.06 -8.04
C TYR A 490 10.98 3.69 -6.80
N ALA A 491 11.44 4.89 -6.48
CA ALA A 491 10.81 5.78 -5.54
C ALA A 491 10.23 6.99 -6.27
N ILE A 492 9.08 7.47 -5.81
CA ILE A 492 8.49 8.72 -6.26
C ILE A 492 8.99 9.86 -5.37
N ASN A 493 9.34 10.99 -5.97
CA ASN A 493 9.61 12.23 -5.28
C ASN A 493 8.38 13.12 -5.47
N THR A 494 7.70 13.45 -4.38
CA THR A 494 6.47 14.24 -4.42
C THR A 494 6.78 15.73 -4.45
N LYS A 495 5.84 16.55 -4.92
CA LYS A 495 5.95 18.03 -4.87
C LYS A 495 6.02 18.58 -3.45
N SER A 496 5.60 17.80 -2.44
CA SER A 496 5.81 18.10 -1.02
C SER A 496 7.26 17.92 -0.55
N GLY A 497 8.15 17.38 -1.42
CA GLY A 497 9.56 17.14 -1.13
C GLY A 497 9.85 15.81 -0.44
N LYS A 498 8.90 14.90 -0.37
CA LYS A 498 9.10 13.57 0.21
C LYS A 498 9.50 12.55 -0.86
N GLN A 499 10.36 11.60 -0.49
CA GLN A 499 10.70 10.45 -1.31
C GLN A 499 10.01 9.21 -0.75
N LEU A 500 9.17 8.56 -1.55
CA LEU A 500 8.34 7.42 -1.16
C LEU A 500 8.69 6.21 -2.02
N ASN A 501 9.07 5.10 -1.40
CA ASN A 501 9.31 3.83 -2.10
C ASN A 501 7.97 3.21 -2.50
N THR A 502 7.91 2.66 -3.70
CA THR A 502 6.72 1.99 -4.25
C THR A 502 6.81 0.46 -4.05
N PHE A 503 5.78 -0.27 -4.49
CA PHE A 503 5.79 -1.74 -4.53
C PHE A 503 6.37 -2.31 -5.83
N TYR A 504 6.69 -1.45 -6.79
CA TYR A 504 7.22 -1.91 -8.07
C TYR A 504 8.56 -2.60 -7.91
N SER A 505 8.69 -3.72 -8.58
CA SER A 505 9.93 -4.49 -8.67
C SER A 505 10.01 -5.21 -10.02
N GLN A 506 11.18 -5.14 -10.65
CA GLN A 506 11.51 -5.86 -11.88
C GLN A 506 12.92 -6.41 -11.81
N LYS A 507 13.12 -7.67 -12.23
CA LYS A 507 14.45 -8.23 -12.36
C LYS A 507 15.13 -7.72 -13.63
N VAL A 508 16.36 -7.24 -13.47
CA VAL A 508 17.23 -6.75 -14.56
C VAL A 508 18.64 -7.28 -14.38
N HIS A 509 19.37 -7.41 -15.46
CA HIS A 509 20.72 -7.96 -15.42
C HIS A 509 21.70 -7.00 -16.04
N THR A 510 22.90 -6.90 -15.44
CA THR A 510 24.05 -6.30 -16.09
C THR A 510 24.71 -7.30 -17.04
N ASP A 511 25.30 -6.78 -18.11
CA ASP A 511 26.03 -7.58 -19.08
C ASP A 511 27.37 -8.08 -18.53
N VAL A 512 28.05 -8.89 -19.31
CA VAL A 512 29.39 -9.38 -19.00
C VAL A 512 30.44 -8.45 -19.58
N THR A 513 31.64 -8.43 -18.97
CA THR A 513 32.80 -7.74 -19.53
C THR A 513 33.44 -8.62 -20.60
N GLU A 514 33.52 -8.11 -21.82
CA GLU A 514 34.21 -8.79 -22.91
C GLU A 514 35.72 -8.89 -22.65
N HIS A 515 36.32 -10.01 -23.06
CA HIS A 515 37.77 -10.17 -23.03
C HIS A 515 38.42 -9.23 -24.05
N LYS A 516 39.58 -8.71 -23.72
CA LYS A 516 40.41 -7.97 -24.66
C LYS A 516 41.39 -8.92 -25.30
N LEU A 517 41.21 -9.23 -26.58
CA LEU A 517 42.22 -9.92 -27.37
C LEU A 517 43.47 -9.03 -27.50
N LYS A 518 44.65 -9.55 -27.24
CA LYS A 518 45.92 -8.82 -27.25
C LYS A 518 46.68 -9.08 -28.50
N GLU A 519 46.98 -10.33 -28.75
CA GLU A 519 47.90 -10.74 -29.80
C GLU A 519 47.51 -12.13 -30.28
N LEU A 520 47.63 -12.34 -31.59
CA LEU A 520 47.64 -13.63 -32.22
C LEU A 520 49.03 -13.82 -32.82
N SER A 521 49.79 -14.75 -32.29
CA SER A 521 51.10 -15.17 -32.83
C SER A 521 50.98 -16.53 -33.47
N PHE A 522 51.99 -16.94 -34.24
CA PHE A 522 52.07 -18.28 -34.77
C PHE A 522 53.51 -18.77 -34.81
N GLU A 523 53.65 -20.08 -34.75
CA GLU A 523 54.93 -20.80 -34.97
C GLU A 523 54.77 -21.75 -36.15
N GLU A 524 55.72 -21.73 -37.06
CA GLU A 524 55.72 -22.66 -38.16
C GLU A 524 56.34 -23.99 -37.72
N LYS A 525 55.65 -25.10 -38.02
CA LYS A 525 56.17 -26.48 -37.88
C LYS A 525 56.31 -27.11 -39.26
N ASP A 526 56.89 -28.32 -39.35
CA ASP A 526 57.11 -29.00 -40.63
C ASP A 526 55.85 -29.11 -41.51
N ASP A 527 54.70 -29.50 -40.93
CA ASP A 527 53.45 -29.74 -41.67
C ASP A 527 52.28 -28.81 -41.25
N SER A 528 52.50 -27.87 -40.34
CA SER A 528 51.43 -27.04 -39.77
C SER A 528 51.92 -25.70 -39.26
N PHE A 529 50.98 -24.79 -39.07
CA PHE A 529 51.16 -23.59 -38.29
C PHE A 529 50.44 -23.73 -36.96
N VAL A 530 51.08 -23.39 -35.85
CA VAL A 530 50.48 -23.37 -34.51
C VAL A 530 50.24 -21.92 -34.14
N PHE A 531 48.98 -21.53 -34.07
CA PHE A 531 48.55 -20.19 -33.66
C PHE A 531 48.30 -20.16 -32.17
N GLU A 532 48.75 -19.10 -31.50
CA GLU A 532 48.51 -18.84 -30.09
C GLU A 532 47.85 -17.47 -29.92
N LEU A 533 46.66 -17.46 -29.26
CA LEU A 533 45.93 -16.27 -28.92
C LEU A 533 46.22 -15.86 -27.48
N SER A 534 46.75 -14.65 -27.31
CA SER A 534 46.83 -14.03 -25.99
C SER A 534 45.69 -13.06 -25.78
N TYR A 535 45.08 -13.12 -24.59
CA TYR A 535 43.96 -12.24 -24.23
C TYR A 535 44.06 -11.80 -22.76
N GLN A 536 43.36 -10.71 -22.44
CA GLN A 536 43.23 -10.24 -21.08
C GLN A 536 41.83 -10.56 -20.58
N ASP A 537 41.76 -11.48 -19.61
CA ASP A 537 40.49 -11.68 -18.85
C ASP A 537 40.24 -10.46 -17.97
N ARG A 538 39.21 -9.70 -18.31
CA ARG A 538 38.80 -8.48 -17.58
C ARG A 538 37.82 -8.75 -16.46
N GLY A 539 37.16 -9.90 -16.46
CA GLY A 539 36.00 -10.12 -15.65
C GLY A 539 36.15 -11.16 -14.56
N LYS A 540 37.02 -12.12 -14.68
CA LYS A 540 37.13 -13.33 -13.83
C LYS A 540 35.83 -14.15 -13.72
N VAL A 541 34.82 -13.79 -14.49
CA VAL A 541 33.46 -14.40 -14.48
C VAL A 541 32.99 -14.80 -15.87
N THR A 542 33.75 -14.46 -16.90
CA THR A 542 33.49 -14.85 -18.28
C THR A 542 34.60 -15.74 -18.80
N THR A 543 34.24 -16.72 -19.60
CA THR A 543 35.18 -17.62 -20.32
C THR A 543 34.99 -17.44 -21.81
N LEU A 544 36.05 -17.72 -22.60
CA LEU A 544 35.91 -17.76 -24.04
C LEU A 544 35.32 -19.12 -24.44
N ASN A 545 34.06 -19.08 -24.91
CA ASN A 545 33.36 -20.26 -25.42
C ASN A 545 33.40 -20.28 -26.94
N ASN A 546 33.44 -21.48 -27.53
CA ASN A 546 33.32 -21.68 -28.96
C ASN A 546 34.25 -20.77 -29.79
N CYS A 547 35.49 -20.61 -29.31
CA CYS A 547 36.47 -19.75 -29.96
C CYS A 547 36.97 -20.41 -31.27
N LYS A 548 36.88 -19.68 -32.37
CA LYS A 548 37.30 -20.11 -33.69
C LYS A 548 38.40 -19.18 -34.23
N LEU A 549 39.40 -19.77 -34.83
CA LEU A 549 40.36 -19.08 -35.69
C LEU A 549 39.92 -19.31 -37.14
N VAL A 550 39.73 -18.24 -37.89
CA VAL A 550 39.50 -18.32 -39.34
C VAL A 550 40.79 -17.95 -40.04
N VAL A 551 41.34 -18.87 -40.80
CA VAL A 551 42.56 -18.64 -41.61
C VAL A 551 42.19 -18.82 -43.06
N ASN A 552 42.39 -17.79 -43.87
CA ASN A 552 42.06 -17.78 -45.29
C ASN A 552 40.63 -18.29 -45.60
N GLY A 553 39.68 -17.95 -44.71
CA GLY A 553 38.29 -18.34 -44.87
C GLY A 553 37.92 -19.72 -44.30
N GLN A 554 38.89 -20.51 -43.82
CA GLN A 554 38.64 -21.81 -43.16
C GLN A 554 38.64 -21.65 -41.63
N GLU A 555 37.73 -22.36 -40.94
CA GLU A 555 37.57 -22.29 -39.49
C GLU A 555 38.30 -23.42 -38.79
N PHE A 556 39.09 -23.09 -37.77
CA PHE A 556 39.79 -24.00 -36.90
C PHE A 556 39.40 -23.73 -35.43
N ASP A 557 39.30 -24.79 -34.64
CA ASP A 557 38.99 -24.66 -33.21
C ASP A 557 40.20 -24.10 -32.46
N LEU A 558 40.00 -23.05 -31.66
CA LEU A 558 40.95 -22.56 -30.69
C LEU A 558 40.68 -23.24 -29.34
N ILE A 559 41.50 -24.21 -28.98
CA ILE A 559 41.42 -24.94 -27.72
C ILE A 559 42.48 -24.39 -26.79
N ASP A 560 42.09 -23.91 -25.63
CA ASP A 560 42.96 -23.25 -24.65
C ASP A 560 43.84 -22.14 -25.28
N GLY A 561 43.26 -21.40 -26.23
CA GLY A 561 43.93 -20.32 -26.94
C GLY A 561 44.89 -20.78 -28.07
N THR A 562 44.95 -22.08 -28.39
CA THR A 562 45.84 -22.62 -29.40
C THR A 562 45.06 -23.27 -30.54
N ALA A 563 45.46 -23.03 -31.79
CA ALA A 563 44.95 -23.71 -32.96
C ALA A 563 46.09 -24.22 -33.83
N THR A 564 45.95 -25.47 -34.31
CA THR A 564 46.91 -26.07 -35.26
C THR A 564 46.25 -26.08 -36.63
N VAL A 565 46.90 -25.43 -37.60
CA VAL A 565 46.39 -25.26 -38.96
C VAL A 565 47.35 -26.01 -39.92
N PRO A 566 46.89 -27.08 -40.60
CA PRO A 566 47.70 -27.83 -41.55
C PRO A 566 48.15 -26.96 -42.73
N LYS A 567 49.43 -27.04 -43.12
CA LYS A 567 49.94 -26.29 -44.27
C LYS A 567 49.24 -26.64 -45.58
N SER A 568 48.77 -27.87 -45.71
CA SER A 568 48.00 -28.33 -46.87
C SER A 568 46.64 -27.62 -47.03
N GLU A 569 46.12 -27.02 -45.98
CA GLU A 569 44.79 -26.37 -45.99
C GLU A 569 44.88 -24.85 -46.23
N VAL A 570 46.05 -24.24 -46.11
CA VAL A 570 46.18 -22.78 -46.20
C VAL A 570 46.82 -22.26 -47.48
N GLY A 571 47.40 -23.13 -48.33
CA GLY A 571 47.75 -22.90 -49.74
C GLY A 571 48.73 -21.76 -50.10
N ASN A 572 48.86 -20.72 -49.30
CA ASN A 572 49.73 -19.57 -49.46
C ASN A 572 50.25 -19.08 -48.12
N TYR A 573 51.43 -18.47 -48.09
CA TYR A 573 52.08 -17.96 -46.87
C TYR A 573 51.54 -16.58 -46.40
N ILE A 574 50.47 -16.08 -46.96
CA ILE A 574 49.78 -14.86 -46.49
C ILE A 574 48.51 -15.29 -45.80
N PHE A 575 48.39 -14.97 -44.50
CA PHE A 575 47.26 -15.35 -43.71
C PHE A 575 46.38 -14.16 -43.40
N GLU A 576 45.09 -14.30 -43.74
CA GLU A 576 44.05 -13.47 -43.18
C GLU A 576 43.40 -14.22 -42.02
N THR A 577 43.52 -13.65 -40.82
CA THR A 577 43.04 -14.34 -39.60
C THR A 577 41.92 -13.55 -38.93
N ILE A 578 40.88 -14.26 -38.55
CA ILE A 578 39.73 -13.71 -37.83
C ILE A 578 39.48 -14.58 -36.59
N ILE A 579 39.33 -13.96 -35.43
CA ILE A 579 38.93 -14.64 -34.20
C ILE A 579 37.42 -14.44 -33.99
N LYS A 580 36.68 -15.54 -33.89
CA LYS A 580 35.30 -15.57 -33.50
C LYS A 580 35.20 -16.20 -32.12
N TYR A 581 34.48 -15.56 -31.20
CA TYR A 581 34.26 -16.10 -29.86
C TYR A 581 32.89 -15.66 -29.28
N GLU A 582 32.40 -16.44 -28.34
CA GLU A 582 31.21 -16.14 -27.56
C GLU A 582 31.60 -15.94 -26.10
N CYS A 583 30.97 -14.96 -25.43
CA CYS A 583 31.09 -14.80 -23.99
C CYS A 583 30.03 -15.59 -23.27
N ASP A 584 30.30 -16.03 -22.04
CA ASP A 584 29.30 -16.63 -21.18
C ASP A 584 28.12 -15.67 -20.97
N SER A 585 26.91 -16.22 -20.96
CA SER A 585 25.68 -15.50 -20.69
C SER A 585 25.01 -16.02 -19.41
N TYR A 586 24.00 -15.31 -18.93
CA TYR A 586 23.12 -15.80 -17.88
C TYR A 586 22.08 -16.78 -18.39
N GLU A 587 21.53 -17.57 -17.47
CA GLU A 587 20.32 -18.33 -17.72
C GLU A 587 19.18 -17.35 -18.12
N GLY A 588 18.62 -17.56 -19.31
CA GLY A 588 17.57 -16.70 -19.88
C GLY A 588 18.04 -15.50 -20.71
N MET A 589 19.33 -15.19 -20.76
CA MET A 589 19.91 -14.24 -21.71
C MET A 589 20.25 -14.93 -23.02
N VAL A 590 20.02 -14.24 -24.13
CA VAL A 590 20.50 -14.70 -25.44
C VAL A 590 22.04 -14.63 -25.41
N PRO A 591 22.75 -15.71 -25.77
CA PRO A 591 24.20 -15.69 -25.84
C PRO A 591 24.67 -14.53 -26.74
N LYS A 592 25.55 -13.69 -26.21
CA LYS A 592 26.11 -12.59 -26.98
C LYS A 592 27.23 -13.11 -27.83
N GLU A 593 27.00 -13.22 -29.15
CA GLU A 593 28.08 -13.50 -30.12
C GLU A 593 28.91 -12.24 -30.30
N VAL A 594 30.14 -12.26 -29.80
CA VAL A 594 31.09 -11.16 -30.00
C VAL A 594 32.02 -11.54 -31.12
N LYS A 595 31.88 -10.86 -32.25
CA LYS A 595 32.79 -10.98 -33.37
C LYS A 595 33.88 -9.93 -33.25
N ASN A 596 35.09 -10.34 -32.81
CA ASN A 596 36.23 -9.46 -32.82
C ASN A 596 37.11 -9.82 -34.04
N PHE A 597 37.14 -8.91 -35.01
CA PHE A 597 37.95 -9.10 -36.22
C PHE A 597 39.34 -8.58 -35.95
N HIS A 598 40.27 -9.49 -35.78
CA HIS A 598 41.69 -9.16 -35.80
C HIS A 598 42.25 -9.66 -37.13
N THR A 599 42.36 -8.78 -38.09
CA THR A 599 43.00 -9.08 -39.38
C THR A 599 44.49 -8.82 -39.20
N THR A 600 45.23 -9.89 -39.07
CA THR A 600 46.71 -9.80 -39.09
C THR A 600 47.19 -10.41 -40.39
N LEU A 601 47.75 -9.59 -41.24
CA LEU A 601 48.43 -10.05 -42.42
C LEU A 601 49.82 -10.54 -41.97
N ILE A 602 50.00 -11.84 -41.90
CA ILE A 602 51.27 -12.46 -41.57
C ILE A 602 51.90 -12.91 -42.89
N GLN A 603 52.95 -12.24 -43.31
CA GLN A 603 53.78 -12.69 -44.41
C GLN A 603 54.79 -13.69 -43.89
N ALA A 604 54.76 -14.86 -44.41
CA ALA A 604 55.90 -15.76 -44.26
C ALA A 604 57.06 -15.25 -45.20
N ILE A 605 57.89 -14.40 -44.62
CA ILE A 605 58.89 -13.68 -45.36
C ILE A 605 59.92 -14.68 -45.93
N ASP A 606 60.19 -15.81 -45.27
CA ASP A 606 61.21 -16.80 -45.67
C ASP A 606 60.87 -17.49 -46.99
N ALA A 607 59.62 -17.65 -47.39
CA ALA A 607 59.31 -18.28 -48.68
C ALA A 607 59.49 -17.35 -49.87
N ILE A 608 59.28 -16.02 -49.64
CA ILE A 608 59.52 -15.04 -50.69
C ILE A 608 61.00 -14.85 -50.93
N GLU A 609 61.84 -14.91 -49.88
CA GLU A 609 63.30 -14.87 -50.05
C GLU A 609 63.86 -16.13 -50.78
N SER A 610 63.33 -17.31 -50.46
CA SER A 610 63.70 -18.56 -51.16
C SER A 610 63.26 -18.53 -52.62
N ASP A 611 62.05 -18.17 -52.95
CA ASP A 611 61.60 -18.07 -54.32
C ASP A 611 62.30 -16.95 -55.10
N TYR A 612 62.63 -15.85 -54.41
CA TYR A 612 63.38 -14.75 -55.03
C TYR A 612 64.85 -15.09 -55.24
N LEU A 613 65.45 -15.81 -54.33
CA LEU A 613 66.81 -16.33 -54.48
C LEU A 613 66.90 -17.40 -55.60
N ASP A 614 65.93 -18.34 -55.66
CA ASP A 614 65.79 -19.30 -56.74
C ASP A 614 65.57 -18.62 -58.10
N PHE A 615 64.80 -17.55 -58.13
CA PHE A 615 64.60 -16.74 -59.34
C PHE A 615 65.84 -16.02 -59.75
N LEU A 616 66.57 -15.44 -58.80
CA LEU A 616 67.83 -14.78 -59.10
C LEU A 616 68.95 -15.78 -59.57
N GLU A 617 68.99 -16.96 -58.97
CA GLU A 617 69.90 -18.01 -59.42
C GLU A 617 69.59 -18.52 -60.84
N ARG A 618 68.24 -18.58 -61.19
CA ARG A 618 67.86 -18.96 -62.56
C ARG A 618 68.07 -17.85 -63.60
N MET A 619 68.10 -16.59 -63.15
CA MET A 619 68.29 -15.46 -64.04
C MET A 619 69.78 -15.08 -64.23
N PHE A 620 70.66 -15.35 -63.30
CA PHE A 620 72.03 -14.89 -63.28
C PHE A 620 73.06 -16.00 -63.05
N GLY A 621 72.61 -17.24 -62.87
CA GLY A 621 73.48 -18.44 -62.87
C GLY A 621 73.63 -19.05 -64.23
#